data_bac74efcee81a2633bc9dbcc086b92ae
#
_entry.id   bac74efcee81a2633bc9dbcc086b92ae
#
_cell.length_a   1.000
_cell.length_b   1.000
_cell.length_c   1.000
_cell.angle_alpha   90.00
_cell.angle_beta   90.00
_cell.angle_gamma   90.00
#
_symmetry.space_group_name_H-M   'P 1'
#
loop_
_entity.id
_entity.type
_entity.pdbx_description
1 polymer ?
#
loop_
_entity_poly.entity_id
_entity_poly.type
_entity_poly.pdbx_seq_one_letter_code
_entity_poly.pdbx_strand_id
1 'polypeptide(L)'
;FSMATVFALSIQPYINSSIIIQLLTVAIPALERMAKEGGEEGRKKIAAITRYVTVAIGLLQGFGYYTLIRTQGGGTMLDTAGLPGWWAGIVIVLCFTAGSAFVMWLGEQITEFGIGNGISIILFAGILSRGPSMIRTMYQGVRNNLDGVTGEGIFNLPVWAIPLILIGMLAIVVLIVFIQNAERRIPVQYAKRVVGRKMYGGQSSHIPLKVNMTGVMPIIFAQAIASLPATIAAFAGVSKNDPGFWGGFLKLFDTSKPFYSILYFLLIIGFSYFYATMQFNPIEVAN
;
A
#
# COMPACT_ATOMS: atom_id res chain seq x y z
N PHE A 1 3.67 -19.49 -4.17
CA PHE A 1 2.45 -20.33 -4.18
C PHE A 1 2.53 -21.61 -3.34
N SER A 2 3.71 -22.03 -2.86
CA SER A 2 3.84 -23.26 -2.06
C SER A 2 3.20 -23.18 -0.65
N MET A 3 2.69 -22.03 -0.25
CA MET A 3 1.98 -21.82 1.01
C MET A 3 0.79 -20.88 0.81
N ALA A 4 -0.31 -21.39 0.22
CA ALA A 4 -1.58 -20.72 0.23
C ALA A 4 -2.16 -20.78 1.66
N THR A 5 -1.81 -19.80 2.48
CA THR A 5 -2.30 -19.69 3.86
C THR A 5 -3.60 -18.91 3.91
N VAL A 6 -4.39 -19.09 4.96
CA VAL A 6 -5.62 -18.30 5.23
C VAL A 6 -5.35 -16.79 5.16
N PHE A 7 -4.12 -16.37 5.47
CA PHE A 7 -3.68 -14.97 5.43
C PHE A 7 -3.04 -14.55 4.10
N ALA A 8 -3.23 -15.28 3.01
CA ALA A 8 -2.60 -14.99 1.72
C ALA A 8 -2.94 -13.58 1.18
N LEU A 9 -4.14 -13.08 1.42
CA LEU A 9 -4.54 -11.72 1.05
C LEU A 9 -3.95 -10.64 1.98
N SER A 10 -3.46 -11.03 3.17
CA SER A 10 -2.93 -10.09 4.16
C SER A 10 -3.90 -8.90 4.39
N ILE A 11 -3.38 -7.69 4.54
CA ILE A 11 -4.16 -6.45 4.75
C ILE A 11 -4.53 -5.74 3.42
N GLN A 12 -4.15 -6.31 2.27
CA GLN A 12 -4.33 -5.68 0.95
C GLN A 12 -5.77 -5.27 0.63
N PRO A 13 -6.81 -6.11 0.87
CA PRO A 13 -8.21 -5.72 0.63
C PRO A 13 -8.63 -4.50 1.43
N TYR A 14 -8.15 -4.37 2.67
CA TYR A 14 -8.46 -3.22 3.53
C TYR A 14 -7.78 -1.94 3.02
N ILE A 15 -6.52 -2.01 2.60
CA ILE A 15 -5.81 -0.86 2.02
C ILE A 15 -6.54 -0.37 0.79
N ASN A 16 -6.89 -1.27 -0.14
CA ASN A 16 -7.63 -0.92 -1.36
C ASN A 16 -9.00 -0.31 -1.03
N SER A 17 -9.73 -0.87 -0.07
CA SER A 17 -11.00 -0.35 0.41
C SER A 17 -10.87 1.06 1.00
N SER A 18 -9.90 1.27 1.88
CA SER A 18 -9.63 2.57 2.49
C SER A 18 -9.31 3.64 1.43
N ILE A 19 -8.54 3.28 0.42
CA ILE A 19 -8.22 4.13 -0.72
C ILE A 19 -9.47 4.50 -1.50
N ILE A 20 -10.30 3.52 -1.86
CA ILE A 20 -11.54 3.74 -2.61
C ILE A 20 -12.47 4.65 -1.83
N ILE A 21 -12.64 4.41 -0.53
CA ILE A 21 -13.51 5.25 0.31
C ILE A 21 -12.96 6.67 0.44
N GLN A 22 -11.64 6.84 0.57
CA GLN A 22 -11.04 8.19 0.58
C GLN A 22 -11.29 8.94 -0.72
N LEU A 23 -11.16 8.30 -1.88
CA LEU A 23 -11.47 8.92 -3.16
C LEU A 23 -12.96 9.24 -3.29
N LEU A 24 -13.83 8.33 -2.84
CA LEU A 24 -15.28 8.54 -2.85
C LEU A 24 -15.73 9.67 -1.90
N THR A 25 -15.07 9.85 -0.77
CA THR A 25 -15.37 10.98 0.14
C THR A 25 -15.10 12.33 -0.50
N VAL A 26 -14.23 12.41 -1.48
CA VAL A 26 -13.98 13.65 -2.24
C VAL A 26 -14.92 13.77 -3.44
N ALA A 27 -15.23 12.65 -4.10
CA ALA A 27 -16.08 12.65 -5.28
C ALA A 27 -17.58 12.81 -4.95
N ILE A 28 -18.01 12.33 -3.79
CA ILE A 28 -19.42 12.31 -3.37
C ILE A 28 -19.66 13.32 -2.25
N PRO A 29 -20.40 14.42 -2.50
CA PRO A 29 -20.65 15.47 -1.49
C PRO A 29 -21.32 14.96 -0.20
N ALA A 30 -22.13 13.89 -0.31
CA ALA A 30 -22.77 13.29 0.88
C ALA A 30 -21.76 12.64 1.82
N LEU A 31 -20.73 11.98 1.28
CA LEU A 31 -19.66 11.38 2.07
C LEU A 31 -18.69 12.45 2.61
N GLU A 32 -18.46 13.51 1.83
CA GLU A 32 -17.65 14.66 2.26
C GLU A 32 -18.28 15.35 3.48
N ARG A 33 -19.59 15.60 3.46
CA ARG A 33 -20.32 16.14 4.60
C ARG A 33 -20.24 15.23 5.83
N MET A 34 -20.40 13.93 5.66
CA MET A 34 -20.22 12.96 6.75
C MET A 34 -18.80 12.98 7.33
N ALA A 35 -17.78 13.19 6.48
CA ALA A 35 -16.39 13.24 6.92
C ALA A 35 -16.06 14.54 7.68
N LYS A 36 -16.58 15.70 7.21
CA LYS A 36 -16.25 17.02 7.75
C LYS A 36 -17.21 17.46 8.87
N GLU A 37 -18.51 17.27 8.67
CA GLU A 37 -19.55 17.77 9.57
C GLU A 37 -20.02 16.74 10.60
N GLY A 38 -19.83 15.43 10.32
CA GLY A 38 -20.31 14.34 11.16
C GLY A 38 -19.51 14.08 12.44
N GLY A 39 -18.39 14.79 12.68
CA GLY A 39 -17.57 14.61 13.86
C GLY A 39 -17.14 13.14 14.09
N GLU A 40 -17.22 12.64 15.32
CA GLU A 40 -16.88 11.24 15.65
C GLU A 40 -17.87 10.22 15.08
N GLU A 41 -19.18 10.55 15.02
CA GLU A 41 -20.18 9.65 14.44
C GLU A 41 -19.98 9.47 12.93
N GLY A 42 -19.66 10.55 12.21
CA GLY A 42 -19.36 10.49 10.78
C GLY A 42 -18.15 9.62 10.49
N ARG A 43 -17.09 9.75 11.28
CA ARG A 43 -15.89 8.91 11.16
C ARG A 43 -16.19 7.42 11.42
N LYS A 44 -17.00 7.11 12.44
CA LYS A 44 -17.43 5.74 12.73
C LYS A 44 -18.25 5.13 11.58
N LYS A 45 -19.15 5.91 10.96
CA LYS A 45 -19.92 5.47 9.80
C LYS A 45 -19.02 5.19 8.59
N ILE A 46 -18.07 6.08 8.29
CA ILE A 46 -17.09 5.87 7.21
C ILE A 46 -16.25 4.62 7.48
N ALA A 47 -15.77 4.41 8.70
CA ALA A 47 -15.06 3.20 9.08
C ALA A 47 -15.91 1.94 8.88
N ALA A 48 -17.19 1.97 9.24
CA ALA A 48 -18.11 0.85 9.00
C ALA A 48 -18.29 0.55 7.50
N ILE A 49 -18.46 1.58 6.67
CA ILE A 49 -18.54 1.44 5.21
C ILE A 49 -17.24 0.81 4.67
N THR A 50 -16.08 1.29 5.14
CA THR A 50 -14.76 0.74 4.76
C THR A 50 -14.67 -0.75 5.09
N ARG A 51 -15.17 -1.19 6.25
CA ARG A 51 -15.18 -2.62 6.62
C ARG A 51 -16.04 -3.47 5.66
N TYR A 52 -17.25 -3.00 5.33
CA TYR A 52 -18.12 -3.72 4.37
C TYR A 52 -17.47 -3.80 2.98
N VAL A 53 -16.90 -2.70 2.50
CA VAL A 53 -16.20 -2.68 1.21
C VAL A 53 -14.95 -3.57 1.24
N THR A 54 -14.26 -3.65 2.39
CA THR A 54 -13.11 -4.56 2.57
C THR A 54 -13.51 -6.02 2.39
N VAL A 55 -14.64 -6.43 2.98
CA VAL A 55 -15.14 -7.80 2.82
C VAL A 55 -15.54 -8.08 1.37
N ALA A 56 -16.22 -7.13 0.71
CA ALA A 56 -16.59 -7.27 -0.70
C ALA A 56 -15.36 -7.40 -1.62
N ILE A 57 -14.35 -6.54 -1.43
CA ILE A 57 -13.09 -6.62 -2.17
C ILE A 57 -12.32 -7.90 -1.83
N GLY A 58 -12.34 -8.33 -0.57
CA GLY A 58 -11.74 -9.58 -0.11
C GLY A 58 -12.32 -10.80 -0.83
N LEU A 59 -13.66 -10.88 -0.94
CA LEU A 59 -14.35 -11.92 -1.70
C LEU A 59 -13.94 -11.91 -3.18
N LEU A 60 -13.91 -10.73 -3.78
CA LEU A 60 -13.53 -10.54 -5.18
C LEU A 60 -12.08 -10.97 -5.43
N GLN A 61 -11.15 -10.50 -4.61
CA GLN A 61 -9.74 -10.87 -4.71
C GLN A 61 -9.51 -12.36 -4.37
N GLY A 62 -10.21 -12.89 -3.37
CA GLY A 62 -10.17 -14.31 -3.02
C GLY A 62 -10.60 -15.20 -4.19
N PHE A 63 -11.65 -14.82 -4.90
CA PHE A 63 -12.08 -15.51 -6.12
C PHE A 63 -11.01 -15.43 -7.22
N GLY A 64 -10.38 -14.26 -7.42
CA GLY A 64 -9.27 -14.11 -8.36
C GLY A 64 -8.08 -15.00 -8.02
N TYR A 65 -7.70 -15.10 -6.76
CA TYR A 65 -6.65 -16.02 -6.32
C TYR A 65 -7.03 -17.49 -6.51
N TYR A 66 -8.28 -17.86 -6.24
CA TYR A 66 -8.76 -19.22 -6.49
C TYR A 66 -8.67 -19.58 -7.98
N THR A 67 -9.13 -18.72 -8.88
CA THR A 67 -9.04 -18.94 -10.32
C THR A 67 -7.60 -19.05 -10.80
N LEU A 68 -6.70 -18.23 -10.25
CA LEU A 68 -5.28 -18.25 -10.58
C LEU A 68 -4.61 -19.56 -10.13
N ILE A 69 -4.90 -20.06 -8.93
CA ILE A 69 -4.38 -21.34 -8.43
C ILE A 69 -4.90 -22.50 -9.31
N ARG A 70 -6.15 -22.44 -9.72
CA ARG A 70 -6.78 -23.45 -10.58
C ARG A 70 -6.19 -23.48 -11.98
N THR A 71 -5.94 -22.33 -12.59
CA THR A 71 -5.42 -22.23 -13.96
C THR A 71 -3.93 -22.50 -14.05
N GLN A 72 -3.12 -21.95 -13.15
CA GLN A 72 -1.66 -22.16 -13.17
C GLN A 72 -1.23 -23.52 -12.61
N GLY A 73 -2.02 -24.09 -11.70
CA GLY A 73 -1.72 -25.39 -11.09
C GLY A 73 -2.13 -26.61 -11.91
N GLY A 74 -2.72 -26.46 -13.11
CA GLY A 74 -3.16 -27.59 -13.93
C GLY A 74 -4.15 -28.52 -13.23
N GLY A 75 -4.87 -28.04 -12.21
CA GLY A 75 -5.81 -28.82 -11.41
C GLY A 75 -5.16 -29.74 -10.34
N THR A 76 -3.85 -29.92 -10.37
CA THR A 76 -3.14 -30.85 -9.45
C THR A 76 -2.76 -30.20 -8.11
N MET A 77 -2.80 -28.87 -8.01
CA MET A 77 -2.45 -28.15 -6.76
C MET A 77 -3.62 -28.05 -5.77
N LEU A 78 -4.84 -28.35 -6.19
CA LEU A 78 -6.01 -28.37 -5.34
C LEU A 78 -6.37 -29.82 -5.03
N ASP A 79 -5.88 -30.33 -3.90
CA ASP A 79 -6.40 -31.56 -3.34
C ASP A 79 -7.78 -31.28 -2.72
N THR A 80 -8.83 -31.63 -3.43
CA THR A 80 -10.20 -31.39 -3.00
C THR A 80 -10.71 -32.44 -2.03
N ALA A 81 -9.88 -33.44 -1.67
CA ALA A 81 -10.24 -34.53 -0.75
C ALA A 81 -11.62 -35.15 -1.03
N GLY A 82 -12.01 -35.27 -2.32
CA GLY A 82 -13.28 -35.82 -2.74
C GLY A 82 -14.47 -34.85 -2.70
N LEU A 83 -14.28 -33.59 -2.35
CA LEU A 83 -15.32 -32.56 -2.38
C LEU A 83 -15.57 -32.04 -3.81
N PRO A 84 -16.82 -31.69 -4.17
CA PRO A 84 -17.08 -31.06 -5.47
C PRO A 84 -16.28 -29.76 -5.61
N GLY A 85 -15.62 -29.56 -6.76
CA GLY A 85 -14.66 -28.45 -6.97
C GLY A 85 -15.28 -27.04 -6.77
N TRP A 86 -16.59 -26.88 -6.97
CA TRP A 86 -17.28 -25.61 -6.70
C TRP A 86 -17.38 -25.32 -5.19
N TRP A 87 -17.60 -26.36 -4.37
CA TRP A 87 -17.66 -26.22 -2.90
C TRP A 87 -16.29 -25.89 -2.33
N ALA A 88 -15.23 -26.57 -2.78
CA ALA A 88 -13.86 -26.25 -2.41
C ALA A 88 -13.49 -24.82 -2.76
N GLY A 89 -13.94 -24.31 -3.92
CA GLY A 89 -13.76 -22.92 -4.32
C GLY A 89 -14.41 -21.92 -3.35
N ILE A 90 -15.66 -22.16 -2.96
CA ILE A 90 -16.37 -21.30 -1.99
C ILE A 90 -15.64 -21.30 -0.65
N VAL A 91 -15.24 -22.45 -0.14
CA VAL A 91 -14.53 -22.55 1.14
C VAL A 91 -13.19 -21.80 1.09
N ILE A 92 -12.40 -21.95 0.03
CA ILE A 92 -11.12 -21.26 -0.13
C ILE A 92 -11.32 -19.74 -0.16
N VAL A 93 -12.27 -19.25 -0.94
CA VAL A 93 -12.57 -17.81 -1.04
C VAL A 93 -13.02 -17.24 0.31
N LEU A 94 -13.89 -17.95 1.01
CA LEU A 94 -14.35 -17.56 2.34
C LEU A 94 -13.20 -17.57 3.36
N CYS A 95 -12.32 -18.58 3.33
CA CYS A 95 -11.16 -18.64 4.22
C CYS A 95 -10.19 -17.46 3.98
N PHE A 96 -9.90 -17.14 2.73
CA PHE A 96 -9.05 -15.97 2.40
C PHE A 96 -9.66 -14.66 2.86
N THR A 97 -10.97 -14.50 2.64
CA THR A 97 -11.70 -13.30 3.07
C THR A 97 -11.76 -13.19 4.59
N ALA A 98 -12.02 -14.29 5.28
CA ALA A 98 -12.03 -14.34 6.73
C ALA A 98 -10.66 -14.00 7.32
N GLY A 99 -9.58 -14.53 6.74
CA GLY A 99 -8.21 -14.20 7.14
C GLY A 99 -7.90 -12.71 6.98
N SER A 100 -8.29 -12.12 5.86
CA SER A 100 -8.12 -10.69 5.62
C SER A 100 -8.96 -9.83 6.58
N ALA A 101 -10.21 -10.21 6.84
CA ALA A 101 -11.08 -9.54 7.81
C ALA A 101 -10.52 -9.61 9.24
N PHE A 102 -9.92 -10.74 9.61
CA PHE A 102 -9.25 -10.90 10.90
C PHE A 102 -8.02 -9.98 11.02
N VAL A 103 -7.19 -9.89 9.98
CA VAL A 103 -6.03 -8.98 9.96
C VAL A 103 -6.47 -7.51 10.03
N MET A 104 -7.56 -7.15 9.34
CA MET A 104 -8.16 -5.82 9.44
C MET A 104 -8.59 -5.52 10.88
N TRP A 105 -9.35 -6.42 11.49
CA TRP A 105 -9.79 -6.27 12.89
C TRP A 105 -8.60 -6.13 13.84
N LEU A 106 -7.56 -6.94 13.66
CA LEU A 106 -6.34 -6.84 14.46
C LEU A 106 -5.66 -5.48 14.30
N GLY A 107 -5.60 -4.94 13.07
CA GLY A 107 -5.07 -3.60 12.80
C GLY A 107 -5.86 -2.49 13.51
N GLU A 108 -7.18 -2.61 13.54
CA GLU A 108 -8.05 -1.68 14.28
C GLU A 108 -7.83 -1.76 15.79
N GLN A 109 -7.72 -2.98 16.34
CA GLN A 109 -7.43 -3.17 17.78
C GLN A 109 -6.07 -2.57 18.17
N ILE A 110 -5.05 -2.75 17.33
CA ILE A 110 -3.74 -2.13 17.57
C ILE A 110 -3.83 -0.60 17.53
N THR A 111 -4.66 -0.04 16.65
CA THR A 111 -4.86 1.42 16.57
C THR A 111 -5.62 1.96 17.79
N GLU A 112 -6.60 1.22 18.30
CA GLU A 112 -7.45 1.64 19.41
C GLU A 112 -6.76 1.49 20.78
N PHE A 113 -6.08 0.37 21.01
CA PHE A 113 -5.47 0.02 22.30
C PHE A 113 -3.93 0.05 22.29
N GLY A 114 -3.29 0.19 21.14
CA GLY A 114 -1.86 0.13 21.00
C GLY A 114 -1.20 1.49 20.74
N ILE A 115 -0.04 1.46 20.09
CA ILE A 115 0.76 2.64 19.80
C ILE A 115 0.70 2.94 18.30
N GLY A 116 0.22 4.12 17.93
CA GLY A 116 0.22 4.60 16.55
C GLY A 116 -0.82 3.94 15.65
N ASN A 117 -0.53 3.89 14.35
CA ASN A 117 -1.44 3.31 13.37
C ASN A 117 -1.19 1.80 13.22
N GLY A 118 -2.16 0.96 13.63
CA GLY A 118 -2.04 -0.50 13.62
C GLY A 118 -1.81 -1.10 12.24
N ILE A 119 -2.36 -0.49 11.18
CA ILE A 119 -2.15 -0.92 9.80
C ILE A 119 -0.69 -0.75 9.41
N SER A 120 -0.09 0.39 9.77
CA SER A 120 1.33 0.66 9.52
C SER A 120 2.23 -0.31 10.27
N ILE A 121 1.86 -0.69 11.50
CA ILE A 121 2.59 -1.68 12.30
C ILE A 121 2.52 -3.08 11.65
N ILE A 122 1.35 -3.48 11.16
CA ILE A 122 1.19 -4.77 10.46
C ILE A 122 2.02 -4.79 9.17
N LEU A 123 1.98 -3.70 8.38
CA LEU A 123 2.81 -3.58 7.17
C LEU A 123 4.30 -3.64 7.51
N PHE A 124 4.73 -2.92 8.53
CA PHE A 124 6.11 -2.93 9.02
C PHE A 124 6.53 -4.34 9.45
N ALA A 125 5.70 -5.04 10.23
CA ALA A 125 5.95 -6.42 10.63
C ALA A 125 6.06 -7.37 9.43
N GLY A 126 5.19 -7.18 8.41
CA GLY A 126 5.24 -7.93 7.16
C GLY A 126 6.53 -7.72 6.37
N ILE A 127 7.06 -6.49 6.35
CA ILE A 127 8.36 -6.18 5.73
C ILE A 127 9.51 -6.81 6.54
N LEU A 128 9.48 -6.64 7.86
CA LEU A 128 10.52 -7.12 8.76
C LEU A 128 10.59 -8.66 8.78
N SER A 129 9.45 -9.35 8.63
CA SER A 129 9.39 -10.82 8.57
C SER A 129 10.19 -11.41 7.39
N ARG A 130 10.44 -10.62 6.36
CA ARG A 130 11.29 -11.00 5.21
C ARG A 130 12.79 -10.82 5.48
N GLY A 131 13.17 -10.16 6.57
CA GLY A 131 14.57 -9.94 6.97
C GLY A 131 15.41 -11.22 7.03
N PRO A 132 14.97 -12.26 7.74
CA PRO A 132 15.71 -13.52 7.83
C PRO A 132 15.96 -14.18 6.47
N SER A 133 14.96 -14.15 5.57
CA SER A 133 15.12 -14.69 4.23
C SER A 133 16.10 -13.89 3.38
N MET A 134 16.08 -12.57 3.53
CA MET A 134 17.02 -11.66 2.87
C MET A 134 18.46 -11.93 3.31
N ILE A 135 18.71 -12.07 4.62
CA ILE A 135 20.02 -12.41 5.17
C ILE A 135 20.50 -13.76 4.61
N ARG A 136 19.61 -14.75 4.58
CA ARG A 136 19.92 -16.08 4.00
C ARG A 136 20.30 -15.99 2.52
N THR A 137 19.56 -15.21 1.73
CA THR A 137 19.85 -15.00 0.30
C THR A 137 21.19 -14.28 0.10
N MET A 138 21.49 -13.28 0.92
CA MET A 138 22.80 -12.59 0.89
C MET A 138 23.94 -13.56 1.23
N TYR A 139 23.77 -14.37 2.28
CA TYR A 139 24.76 -15.39 2.66
C TYR A 139 24.99 -16.41 1.54
N GLN A 140 23.92 -16.92 0.93
CA GLN A 140 24.02 -17.83 -0.20
C GLN A 140 24.70 -17.18 -1.41
N GLY A 141 24.40 -15.91 -1.71
CA GLY A 141 25.05 -15.17 -2.78
C GLY A 141 26.57 -15.03 -2.59
N VAL A 142 27.01 -14.80 -1.36
CA VAL A 142 28.43 -14.75 -1.04
C VAL A 142 29.08 -16.12 -1.16
N ARG A 143 28.43 -17.15 -0.61
CA ARG A 143 28.93 -18.50 -0.70
C ARG A 143 29.08 -18.97 -2.14
N ASN A 144 28.08 -18.74 -3.00
CA ASN A 144 28.14 -19.05 -4.43
C ASN A 144 29.32 -18.33 -5.13
N ASN A 145 29.59 -17.09 -4.73
CA ASN A 145 30.72 -16.32 -5.27
C ASN A 145 32.07 -16.92 -4.82
N LEU A 146 32.19 -17.34 -3.56
CA LEU A 146 33.40 -17.96 -3.01
C LEU A 146 33.65 -19.36 -3.60
N ASP A 147 32.57 -20.13 -3.79
CA ASP A 147 32.63 -21.50 -4.35
C ASP A 147 32.77 -21.48 -5.89
N GLY A 148 32.82 -20.31 -6.53
CA GLY A 148 32.99 -20.14 -7.98
C GLY A 148 31.83 -20.67 -8.81
N VAL A 149 30.66 -20.83 -8.22
CA VAL A 149 29.46 -21.34 -8.91
C VAL A 149 28.89 -20.25 -9.80
N THR A 150 29.07 -20.43 -11.13
CA THR A 150 28.53 -19.51 -12.14
C THR A 150 27.46 -20.24 -12.97
N GLY A 151 26.28 -19.63 -13.09
CA GLY A 151 25.19 -20.17 -13.91
C GLY A 151 24.07 -19.15 -14.10
N GLU A 152 23.26 -19.33 -15.15
CA GLU A 152 22.07 -18.49 -15.36
C GLU A 152 21.12 -18.62 -14.17
N GLY A 153 20.77 -17.46 -13.55
CA GLY A 153 19.88 -17.42 -12.39
C GLY A 153 20.55 -17.61 -11.02
N ILE A 154 21.87 -17.80 -10.95
CA ILE A 154 22.61 -17.89 -9.69
C ILE A 154 22.97 -16.48 -9.24
N PHE A 155 22.50 -16.10 -8.04
CA PHE A 155 22.80 -14.83 -7.42
C PHE A 155 24.19 -14.89 -6.78
N ASN A 156 25.13 -14.14 -7.32
CA ASN A 156 26.50 -14.04 -6.84
C ASN A 156 26.76 -12.65 -6.25
N LEU A 157 27.21 -12.60 -5.01
CA LEU A 157 27.54 -11.36 -4.32
C LEU A 157 29.00 -11.39 -3.88
N PRO A 158 29.82 -10.41 -4.27
CA PRO A 158 31.16 -10.27 -3.68
C PRO A 158 31.05 -9.88 -2.20
N VAL A 159 31.96 -10.35 -1.37
CA VAL A 159 31.94 -10.15 0.09
C VAL A 159 31.86 -8.64 0.46
N TRP A 160 32.53 -7.79 -0.29
CA TRP A 160 32.50 -6.33 -0.06
C TRP A 160 31.14 -5.68 -0.34
N ALA A 161 30.25 -6.34 -1.10
CA ALA A 161 28.93 -5.79 -1.40
C ALA A 161 27.98 -5.82 -0.18
N ILE A 162 28.18 -6.75 0.76
CA ILE A 162 27.33 -6.83 1.97
C ILE A 162 27.37 -5.54 2.79
N PRO A 163 28.55 -5.06 3.25
CA PRO A 163 28.61 -3.82 4.00
C PRO A 163 28.10 -2.61 3.18
N LEU A 164 28.34 -2.58 1.87
CA LEU A 164 27.84 -1.53 1.01
C LEU A 164 26.30 -1.50 0.95
N ILE A 165 25.67 -2.67 0.81
CA ILE A 165 24.19 -2.79 0.82
C ILE A 165 23.62 -2.35 2.18
N LEU A 166 24.22 -2.79 3.29
CA LEU A 166 23.75 -2.42 4.62
C LEU A 166 23.89 -0.92 4.88
N ILE A 167 25.02 -0.31 4.52
CA ILE A 167 25.23 1.13 4.62
C ILE A 167 24.24 1.88 3.71
N GLY A 168 24.03 1.41 2.49
CA GLY A 168 23.06 1.97 1.56
C GLY A 168 21.64 1.93 2.10
N MET A 169 21.21 0.81 2.67
CA MET A 169 19.91 0.70 3.33
C MET A 169 19.76 1.68 4.49
N LEU A 170 20.77 1.77 5.35
CA LEU A 170 20.78 2.70 6.47
C LEU A 170 20.71 4.16 5.98
N ALA A 171 21.50 4.50 4.96
CA ALA A 171 21.51 5.83 4.36
C ALA A 171 20.13 6.21 3.79
N ILE A 172 19.45 5.27 3.11
CA ILE A 172 18.09 5.49 2.61
C ILE A 172 17.11 5.73 3.75
N VAL A 173 17.16 4.95 4.82
CA VAL A 173 16.28 5.13 6.00
C VAL A 173 16.51 6.51 6.62
N VAL A 174 17.77 6.91 6.84
CA VAL A 174 18.12 8.24 7.37
C VAL A 174 17.61 9.36 6.47
N LEU A 175 17.78 9.23 5.16
CA LEU A 175 17.31 10.20 4.17
C LEU A 175 15.77 10.34 4.21
N ILE A 176 15.05 9.23 4.26
CA ILE A 176 13.59 9.22 4.35
C ILE A 176 13.12 9.91 5.63
N VAL A 177 13.69 9.56 6.78
CA VAL A 177 13.35 10.17 8.07
C VAL A 177 13.66 11.66 8.07
N PHE A 178 14.78 12.07 7.48
CA PHE A 178 15.16 13.49 7.35
C PHE A 178 14.14 14.26 6.52
N ILE A 179 13.74 13.75 5.34
CA ILE A 179 12.74 14.39 4.47
C ILE A 179 11.35 14.42 5.14
N GLN A 180 10.98 13.34 5.85
CA GLN A 180 9.68 13.23 6.49
C GLN A 180 9.52 14.20 7.69
N ASN A 181 10.62 14.50 8.39
CA ASN A 181 10.64 15.45 9.48
C ASN A 181 10.95 16.89 9.03
N ALA A 182 11.28 17.09 7.76
CA ALA A 182 11.58 18.41 7.23
C ALA A 182 10.33 19.29 7.20
N GLU A 183 10.43 20.50 7.76
CA GLU A 183 9.35 21.48 7.82
C GLU A 183 9.78 22.79 7.16
N ARG A 184 8.88 23.34 6.34
CA ARG A 184 9.01 24.71 5.81
C ARG A 184 8.25 25.66 6.73
N ARG A 185 8.95 26.56 7.39
CA ARG A 185 8.35 27.56 8.28
C ARG A 185 7.98 28.80 7.49
N ILE A 186 6.68 29.13 7.45
CA ILE A 186 6.17 30.34 6.81
C ILE A 186 5.96 31.40 7.92
N PRO A 187 6.65 32.56 7.87
CA PRO A 187 6.43 33.61 8.85
C PRO A 187 5.06 34.26 8.67
N VAL A 188 4.28 34.32 9.74
CA VAL A 188 2.99 34.98 9.78
C VAL A 188 3.09 36.19 10.71
N GLN A 189 2.69 37.35 10.23
CA GLN A 189 2.62 38.55 11.01
C GLN A 189 1.20 38.78 11.49
N TYR A 190 0.95 38.62 12.77
CA TYR A 190 -0.33 38.99 13.35
C TYR A 190 -0.44 40.50 13.51
N ALA A 191 -1.60 41.07 13.17
CA ALA A 191 -1.88 42.48 13.37
C ALA A 191 -1.77 42.83 14.87
N LYS A 192 -1.09 43.92 15.17
CA LYS A 192 -0.97 44.43 16.54
C LYS A 192 -2.34 44.88 17.04
N ARG A 193 -2.82 44.27 18.11
CA ARG A 193 -4.08 44.64 18.75
C ARG A 193 -3.80 45.60 19.90
N VAL A 194 -4.34 46.80 19.83
CA VAL A 194 -4.25 47.83 20.89
C VAL A 194 -5.46 47.62 21.80
N VAL A 195 -5.24 47.24 23.05
CA VAL A 195 -6.28 47.15 24.08
C VAL A 195 -5.95 48.17 25.16
N GLY A 196 -6.65 49.32 25.12
CA GLY A 196 -6.38 50.45 25.99
C GLY A 196 -5.03 51.11 25.73
N ARG A 197 -4.23 51.36 26.76
CA ARG A 197 -2.89 51.96 26.69
C ARG A 197 -1.76 50.95 26.46
N LYS A 198 -2.03 49.64 26.41
CA LYS A 198 -1.03 48.60 26.21
C LYS A 198 -1.16 47.99 24.81
N MET A 199 -0.02 47.95 24.10
CA MET A 199 0.11 47.26 22.82
C MET A 199 0.39 45.77 23.11
N TYR A 200 -0.55 44.92 22.73
CA TYR A 200 -0.39 43.46 22.73
C TYR A 200 -0.18 43.02 21.29
N GLY A 201 0.88 42.27 21.03
CA GLY A 201 1.18 41.74 19.71
C GLY A 201 2.55 42.14 19.20
N GLY A 202 3.07 41.34 18.32
CA GLY A 202 4.39 41.55 17.72
C GLY A 202 5.28 40.30 17.79
N GLN A 203 4.77 39.19 18.34
CA GLN A 203 5.49 37.93 18.18
C GLN A 203 5.24 37.40 16.76
N SER A 204 6.32 37.29 15.98
CA SER A 204 6.28 36.58 14.71
C SER A 204 6.04 35.10 14.98
N SER A 205 4.88 34.59 14.60
CA SER A 205 4.59 33.17 14.63
C SER A 205 4.93 32.55 13.28
N HIS A 206 5.27 31.28 13.28
CA HIS A 206 5.55 30.54 12.06
C HIS A 206 4.54 29.39 11.93
N ILE A 207 3.98 29.21 10.72
CA ILE A 207 3.18 28.04 10.40
C ILE A 207 4.13 26.95 9.87
N PRO A 208 4.31 25.81 10.58
CA PRO A 208 5.14 24.72 10.11
C PRO A 208 4.37 23.93 9.05
N LEU A 209 4.86 23.92 7.82
CA LEU A 209 4.34 23.05 6.75
C LEU A 209 5.32 21.91 6.54
N LYS A 210 4.84 20.68 6.66
CA LYS A 210 5.66 19.51 6.36
C LYS A 210 5.99 19.47 4.87
N VAL A 211 7.24 19.20 4.52
CA VAL A 211 7.68 19.08 3.12
C VAL A 211 6.99 17.91 2.43
N ASN A 212 6.84 16.78 3.14
CA ASN A 212 6.08 15.64 2.69
C ASN A 212 4.75 15.54 3.43
N MET A 213 3.72 16.24 2.94
CA MET A 213 2.37 16.18 3.51
C MET A 213 1.62 14.91 3.10
N THR A 214 1.93 14.37 1.93
CA THR A 214 1.19 13.26 1.32
C THR A 214 1.61 11.88 1.84
N GLY A 215 2.79 11.79 2.45
CA GLY A 215 3.32 10.54 3.01
C GLY A 215 3.49 9.44 1.95
N VAL A 216 3.06 8.23 2.28
CA VAL A 216 3.16 7.02 1.44
C VAL A 216 1.93 6.84 0.55
N MET A 217 0.85 7.57 0.80
CA MET A 217 -0.44 7.38 0.13
C MET A 217 -0.38 7.41 -1.40
N PRO A 218 0.29 8.36 -2.07
CA PRO A 218 0.37 8.38 -3.53
C PRO A 218 0.98 7.13 -4.13
N ILE A 219 1.96 6.52 -3.46
CA ILE A 219 2.60 5.29 -3.92
C ILE A 219 1.62 4.12 -3.87
N ILE A 220 0.83 4.03 -2.79
CA ILE A 220 -0.18 2.99 -2.62
C ILE A 220 -1.29 3.13 -3.67
N PHE A 221 -1.75 4.36 -3.95
CA PHE A 221 -2.71 4.64 -5.03
C PHE A 221 -2.18 4.23 -6.41
N ALA A 222 -0.96 4.65 -6.72
CA ALA A 222 -0.33 4.30 -7.98
C ALA A 222 -0.19 2.79 -8.15
N GLN A 223 0.20 2.08 -7.08
CA GLN A 223 0.31 0.62 -7.08
C GLN A 223 -1.04 -0.07 -7.26
N ALA A 224 -2.09 0.40 -6.59
CA ALA A 224 -3.44 -0.13 -6.73
C ALA A 224 -3.92 -0.04 -8.19
N ILE A 225 -3.75 1.13 -8.83
CA ILE A 225 -4.15 1.32 -10.23
C ILE A 225 -3.25 0.55 -11.19
N ALA A 226 -1.95 0.56 -10.99
CA ALA A 226 -1.02 -0.18 -11.85
C ALA A 226 -1.23 -1.71 -11.78
N SER A 227 -1.79 -2.24 -10.68
CA SER A 227 -2.11 -3.65 -10.53
C SER A 227 -3.47 -4.05 -11.13
N LEU A 228 -4.37 -3.10 -11.43
CA LEU A 228 -5.69 -3.38 -11.98
C LEU A 228 -5.67 -4.21 -13.27
N PRO A 229 -4.84 -3.89 -14.29
CA PRO A 229 -4.80 -4.68 -15.52
C PRO A 229 -4.42 -6.14 -15.27
N ALA A 230 -3.45 -6.38 -14.41
CA ALA A 230 -3.03 -7.73 -14.03
C ALA A 230 -4.12 -8.47 -13.27
N THR A 231 -4.86 -7.77 -12.40
CA THR A 231 -5.98 -8.33 -11.64
C THR A 231 -7.13 -8.69 -12.57
N ILE A 232 -7.54 -7.81 -13.49
CA ILE A 232 -8.60 -8.06 -14.47
C ILE A 232 -8.24 -9.25 -15.37
N ALA A 233 -6.98 -9.34 -15.81
CA ALA A 233 -6.50 -10.45 -16.61
C ALA A 233 -6.57 -11.79 -15.87
N ALA A 234 -6.24 -11.80 -14.57
CA ALA A 234 -6.38 -12.99 -13.75
C ALA A 234 -7.84 -13.46 -13.65
N PHE A 235 -8.80 -12.53 -13.56
CA PHE A 235 -10.24 -12.87 -13.59
C PHE A 235 -10.72 -13.36 -14.95
N ALA A 236 -10.21 -12.75 -16.04
CA ALA A 236 -10.56 -13.14 -17.39
C ALA A 236 -9.90 -14.46 -17.84
N GLY A 237 -9.01 -15.03 -17.03
CA GLY A 237 -8.23 -16.23 -17.37
C GLY A 237 -7.24 -16.01 -18.51
N VAL A 238 -6.90 -14.74 -18.82
CA VAL A 238 -5.98 -14.38 -19.89
C VAL A 238 -4.56 -14.41 -19.39
N SER A 239 -3.68 -15.14 -20.08
CA SER A 239 -2.26 -15.22 -19.77
C SER A 239 -1.45 -14.18 -20.57
N LYS A 240 -0.33 -13.75 -20.02
CA LYS A 240 0.64 -12.87 -20.72
C LYS A 240 1.14 -13.45 -22.05
N ASN A 241 1.06 -14.78 -22.22
CA ASN A 241 1.55 -15.48 -23.40
C ASN A 241 0.46 -15.74 -24.45
N ASP A 242 -0.79 -15.34 -24.20
CA ASP A 242 -1.86 -15.54 -25.16
C ASP A 242 -1.66 -14.68 -26.40
N PRO A 243 -1.82 -15.26 -27.60
CA PRO A 243 -1.75 -14.54 -28.84
C PRO A 243 -2.99 -13.64 -28.99
N GLY A 244 -2.86 -12.33 -28.79
CA GLY A 244 -3.97 -11.40 -28.93
C GLY A 244 -3.68 -10.02 -28.35
N PHE A 245 -4.62 -9.10 -28.56
CA PHE A 245 -4.55 -7.73 -28.06
C PHE A 245 -4.34 -7.69 -26.53
N TRP A 246 -5.07 -8.53 -25.79
CA TRP A 246 -4.99 -8.61 -24.33
C TRP A 246 -3.64 -9.11 -23.83
N GLY A 247 -3.05 -10.12 -24.47
CA GLY A 247 -1.71 -10.57 -24.12
C GLY A 247 -0.63 -9.51 -24.37
N GLY A 248 -0.74 -8.77 -25.50
CA GLY A 248 0.12 -7.62 -25.80
C GLY A 248 -0.02 -6.48 -24.78
N PHE A 249 -1.26 -6.15 -24.41
CA PHE A 249 -1.57 -5.15 -23.39
C PHE A 249 -0.99 -5.53 -22.02
N LEU A 250 -1.15 -6.78 -21.61
CA LEU A 250 -0.57 -7.27 -20.35
C LEU A 250 0.96 -7.25 -20.32
N LYS A 251 1.60 -7.47 -21.48
CA LYS A 251 3.06 -7.36 -21.60
C LYS A 251 3.56 -5.94 -21.38
N LEU A 252 2.77 -4.92 -21.69
CA LEU A 252 3.12 -3.52 -21.40
C LEU A 252 3.11 -3.22 -19.88
N PHE A 253 2.19 -3.86 -19.15
CA PHE A 253 2.08 -3.73 -17.70
C PHE A 253 2.95 -4.73 -16.92
N ASP A 254 3.90 -5.37 -17.60
CA ASP A 254 4.87 -6.23 -16.92
C ASP A 254 5.88 -5.38 -16.14
N THR A 255 6.05 -5.71 -14.87
CA THR A 255 6.99 -5.03 -13.95
C THR A 255 8.43 -5.03 -14.44
N SER A 256 8.79 -5.94 -15.34
CA SER A 256 10.12 -6.04 -15.95
C SER A 256 10.32 -5.06 -17.12
N LYS A 257 9.29 -4.37 -17.57
CA LYS A 257 9.35 -3.46 -18.71
C LYS A 257 9.59 -2.01 -18.28
N PRO A 258 10.43 -1.24 -19.00
CA PRO A 258 10.67 0.17 -18.69
C PRO A 258 9.41 1.02 -18.82
N PHE A 259 8.47 0.64 -19.69
CA PHE A 259 7.17 1.30 -19.83
C PHE A 259 6.37 1.29 -18.53
N TYR A 260 6.31 0.15 -17.82
CA TYR A 260 5.65 0.05 -16.53
C TYR A 260 6.28 1.00 -15.51
N SER A 261 7.61 1.07 -15.46
CA SER A 261 8.32 1.96 -14.52
C SER A 261 8.03 3.43 -14.78
N ILE A 262 7.97 3.85 -16.05
CA ILE A 262 7.66 5.22 -16.45
C ILE A 262 6.20 5.54 -16.09
N LEU A 263 5.26 4.67 -16.44
CA LEU A 263 3.84 4.84 -16.12
C LEU A 263 3.61 4.93 -14.62
N TYR A 264 4.23 4.03 -13.86
CA TYR A 264 4.14 4.01 -12.41
C TYR A 264 4.68 5.30 -11.78
N PHE A 265 5.81 5.79 -12.28
CA PHE A 265 6.39 7.07 -11.84
C PHE A 265 5.45 8.26 -12.11
N LEU A 266 4.86 8.33 -13.32
CA LEU A 266 3.89 9.37 -13.67
C LEU A 266 2.63 9.30 -12.80
N LEU A 267 2.14 8.09 -12.51
CA LEU A 267 1.01 7.89 -11.59
C LEU A 267 1.35 8.39 -10.18
N ILE A 268 2.54 8.09 -9.66
CA ILE A 268 2.96 8.58 -8.34
C ILE A 268 2.95 10.11 -8.29
N ILE A 269 3.52 10.78 -9.32
CA ILE A 269 3.53 12.25 -9.38
C ILE A 269 2.11 12.80 -9.45
N GLY A 270 1.27 12.24 -10.33
CA GLY A 270 -0.13 12.67 -10.49
C GLY A 270 -0.92 12.53 -9.20
N PHE A 271 -0.81 11.39 -8.51
CA PHE A 271 -1.48 11.19 -7.22
C PHE A 271 -0.89 12.02 -6.10
N SER A 272 0.43 12.27 -6.10
CA SER A 272 1.05 13.15 -5.12
C SER A 272 0.52 14.58 -5.24
N TYR A 273 0.40 15.10 -6.46
CA TYR A 273 -0.19 16.41 -6.72
C TYR A 273 -1.67 16.46 -6.30
N PHE A 274 -2.44 15.49 -6.74
CA PHE A 274 -3.87 15.38 -6.41
C PHE A 274 -4.10 15.32 -4.89
N TYR A 275 -3.34 14.48 -4.18
CA TYR A 275 -3.49 14.32 -2.73
C TYR A 275 -3.02 15.57 -1.96
N ALA A 276 -1.96 16.23 -2.43
CA ALA A 276 -1.47 17.47 -1.83
C ALA A 276 -2.51 18.59 -1.93
N THR A 277 -3.18 18.73 -3.08
CA THR A 277 -4.26 19.74 -3.26
C THR A 277 -5.48 19.47 -2.40
N MET A 278 -5.78 18.20 -2.12
CA MET A 278 -6.87 17.82 -1.24
C MET A 278 -6.57 18.08 0.24
N GLN A 279 -5.34 17.78 0.66
CA GLN A 279 -4.96 17.87 2.06
C GLN A 279 -4.66 19.28 2.51
N PHE A 280 -4.25 20.14 1.59
CA PHE A 280 -3.91 21.53 1.85
C PHE A 280 -4.78 22.45 0.98
N ASN A 281 -5.82 23.03 1.61
CA ASN A 281 -6.61 24.09 0.99
C ASN A 281 -6.04 25.45 1.43
N PRO A 282 -5.29 26.17 0.57
CA PRO A 282 -4.65 27.42 0.95
C PRO A 282 -5.65 28.52 1.32
N ILE A 283 -6.89 28.45 0.79
CA ILE A 283 -7.94 29.43 1.05
C ILE A 283 -8.47 29.29 2.49
N GLU A 284 -8.61 28.04 2.97
CA GLU A 284 -9.12 27.74 4.30
C GLU A 284 -8.09 28.05 5.40
N VAL A 285 -6.80 28.02 5.06
CA VAL A 285 -5.69 28.37 5.96
C VAL A 285 -5.43 29.88 6.00
N ALA A 286 -5.80 30.61 4.92
CA ALA A 286 -5.61 32.06 4.81
C ALA A 286 -6.73 32.89 5.44
N ASN A 287 -7.92 32.31 5.67
CA ASN A 287 -9.07 32.91 6.34
C ASN A 287 -9.08 32.56 7.83
#